data_cb85b997918fa4b3002e88517f6275ea
#
_entry.id   cb85b997918fa4b3002e88517f6275ea
#
_cell.length_a   1.000
_cell.length_b   1.000
_cell.length_c   1.000
_cell.angle_alpha   90.00
_cell.angle_beta   90.00
_cell.angle_gamma   90.00
#
_symmetry.space_group_name_H-M   'P 1'
#
loop_
_entity.id
_entity.type
_entity.pdbx_description
1 polymer ?
#
loop_
_entity_poly.entity_id
_entity_poly.type
_entity_poly.pdbx_seq_one_letter_code
_entity_poly.pdbx_strand_id
1 'polypeptide(L)'
;VPRRRRGRRKGIAIFTVCAVALLGVAGYFAYSAYQRVTPFLTPAGCQAGFGTSAVPLDPQQASIAATIAGVAASEQLPPRAVTIAYATAMQESKMHNLNYGDRDSVGVFQQRPSEGWGTTSQLEDPVYATYKFFGALTRVRGYLEMPVNQAAQTVQRSADGSAYSQYDLMATSLTSAFTGQSPHAVWCWPGPGPQPQPNLGAVGTALAASYGAPAAGRPVTSLIMSRSAKSTTLDVRVQPAEAWAVASWLVTHANAYGISDVHYGGYQWTAPAGMKGWQPDTGTASTASATSGSILLH
;
A
#
# COMPACT_ATOMS: atom_id res chain seq x y z
N VAL A 1 -58.57 -49.31 -14.69
CA VAL A 1 -58.58 -47.83 -14.51
C VAL A 1 -57.28 -47.38 -13.90
N PRO A 2 -56.36 -46.62 -14.57
CA PRO A 2 -55.10 -46.16 -14.00
C PRO A 2 -55.19 -44.68 -13.65
N ARG A 3 -55.66 -44.34 -12.44
CA ARG A 3 -55.72 -42.92 -12.00
C ARG A 3 -54.67 -42.54 -10.92
N ARG A 4 -53.80 -43.44 -10.46
CA ARG A 4 -52.91 -43.26 -9.31
C ARG A 4 -51.51 -42.68 -9.63
N ARG A 5 -51.08 -42.63 -10.87
CA ARG A 5 -49.72 -42.19 -11.25
C ARG A 5 -49.49 -40.66 -11.33
N ARG A 6 -50.57 -39.88 -11.53
CA ARG A 6 -50.47 -38.42 -11.77
C ARG A 6 -50.21 -37.59 -10.47
N GLY A 7 -50.72 -38.10 -9.32
CA GLY A 7 -50.52 -37.43 -8.01
C GLY A 7 -49.08 -37.56 -7.48
N ARG A 8 -48.47 -38.75 -7.69
CA ARG A 8 -47.10 -39.05 -7.23
C ARG A 8 -46.03 -38.23 -7.96
N ARG A 9 -46.22 -37.93 -9.26
CA ARG A 9 -45.29 -37.08 -10.04
C ARG A 9 -45.38 -35.59 -9.60
N LYS A 10 -46.55 -35.10 -9.27
CA LYS A 10 -46.74 -33.72 -8.74
C LYS A 10 -46.14 -33.58 -7.34
N GLY A 11 -46.25 -34.57 -6.45
CA GLY A 11 -45.63 -34.54 -5.13
C GLY A 11 -44.11 -34.56 -5.19
N ILE A 12 -43.52 -35.39 -6.10
CA ILE A 12 -42.07 -35.40 -6.31
C ILE A 12 -41.56 -34.07 -6.86
N ALA A 13 -42.25 -33.45 -7.82
CA ALA A 13 -41.87 -32.14 -8.37
C ALA A 13 -41.90 -31.03 -7.31
N ILE A 14 -42.96 -30.99 -6.49
CA ILE A 14 -43.06 -30.00 -5.38
C ILE A 14 -41.94 -30.24 -4.36
N PHE A 15 -41.68 -31.50 -3.97
CA PHE A 15 -40.60 -31.81 -3.04
C PHE A 15 -39.23 -31.42 -3.59
N THR A 16 -38.98 -31.63 -4.87
CA THR A 16 -37.69 -31.24 -5.53
C THR A 16 -37.54 -29.70 -5.53
N VAL A 17 -38.58 -28.95 -5.86
CA VAL A 17 -38.56 -27.49 -5.85
C VAL A 17 -38.33 -26.95 -4.44
N CYS A 18 -39.03 -27.49 -3.42
CA CYS A 18 -38.80 -27.10 -2.02
C CYS A 18 -37.38 -27.45 -1.54
N ALA A 19 -36.86 -28.62 -1.90
CA ALA A 19 -35.48 -29.00 -1.55
C ALA A 19 -34.42 -28.06 -2.19
N VAL A 20 -34.60 -27.71 -3.46
CA VAL A 20 -33.71 -26.73 -4.14
C VAL A 20 -33.82 -25.35 -3.51
N ALA A 21 -35.02 -24.90 -3.17
CA ALA A 21 -35.22 -23.62 -2.49
C ALA A 21 -34.55 -23.59 -1.11
N LEU A 22 -34.69 -24.68 -0.32
CA LEU A 22 -34.04 -24.78 0.99
C LEU A 22 -32.51 -24.81 0.89
N LEU A 23 -31.95 -25.50 -0.11
CA LEU A 23 -30.52 -25.50 -0.36
C LEU A 23 -30.02 -24.11 -0.79
N GLY A 24 -30.79 -23.39 -1.59
CA GLY A 24 -30.48 -22.00 -1.98
C GLY A 24 -30.48 -21.06 -0.78
N VAL A 25 -31.46 -21.18 0.10
CA VAL A 25 -31.55 -20.39 1.36
C VAL A 25 -30.39 -20.74 2.31
N ALA A 26 -30.12 -22.04 2.50
CA ALA A 26 -28.99 -22.48 3.33
C ALA A 26 -27.65 -22.00 2.76
N GLY A 27 -27.47 -22.10 1.43
CA GLY A 27 -26.29 -21.58 0.73
C GLY A 27 -26.12 -20.06 0.91
N TYR A 28 -27.22 -19.31 0.80
CA TYR A 28 -27.21 -17.87 1.06
C TYR A 28 -26.80 -17.53 2.50
N PHE A 29 -27.36 -18.22 3.49
CA PHE A 29 -26.98 -18.01 4.89
C PHE A 29 -25.54 -18.42 5.18
N ALA A 30 -25.08 -19.54 4.63
CA ALA A 30 -23.69 -19.98 4.74
C ALA A 30 -22.74 -18.96 4.10
N TYR A 31 -23.06 -18.46 2.92
CA TYR A 31 -22.30 -17.42 2.24
C TYR A 31 -22.29 -16.10 3.02
N SER A 32 -23.45 -15.67 3.54
CA SER A 32 -23.53 -14.44 4.35
C SER A 32 -22.78 -14.57 5.67
N ALA A 33 -22.80 -15.74 6.30
CA ALA A 33 -22.02 -16.03 7.50
C ALA A 33 -20.52 -16.03 7.19
N TYR A 34 -20.12 -16.68 6.10
CA TYR A 34 -18.74 -16.65 5.60
C TYR A 34 -18.23 -15.23 5.40
N GLN A 35 -18.99 -14.39 4.70
CA GLN A 35 -18.65 -12.98 4.47
C GLN A 35 -18.53 -12.17 5.79
N ARG A 36 -19.31 -12.51 6.81
CA ARG A 36 -19.22 -11.84 8.13
C ARG A 36 -18.02 -12.29 8.96
N VAL A 37 -17.62 -13.54 8.83
CA VAL A 37 -16.55 -14.15 9.65
C VAL A 37 -15.17 -13.96 9.00
N THR A 38 -15.09 -13.95 7.66
CA THR A 38 -13.82 -13.82 6.93
C THR A 38 -12.98 -12.62 7.36
N PRO A 39 -13.53 -11.41 7.58
CA PRO A 39 -12.75 -10.26 8.05
C PRO A 39 -12.07 -10.49 9.41
N PHE A 40 -12.66 -11.33 10.27
CA PHE A 40 -12.11 -11.65 11.59
C PHE A 40 -11.04 -12.75 11.56
N LEU A 41 -10.95 -13.49 10.48
CA LEU A 41 -10.00 -14.61 10.32
C LEU A 41 -8.85 -14.26 9.37
N THR A 42 -9.00 -13.21 8.57
CA THR A 42 -7.98 -12.81 7.60
C THR A 42 -6.93 -11.95 8.30
N PRO A 43 -5.64 -12.32 8.24
CA PRO A 43 -4.58 -11.46 8.76
C PRO A 43 -4.56 -10.12 8.03
N ALA A 44 -4.03 -9.10 8.69
CA ALA A 44 -3.81 -7.81 8.04
C ALA A 44 -2.99 -7.97 6.76
N GLY A 45 -3.34 -7.22 5.74
CA GLY A 45 -2.65 -7.26 4.47
C GLY A 45 -2.96 -6.06 3.61
N CYS A 46 -2.23 -5.96 2.53
CA CYS A 46 -2.41 -4.92 1.51
C CYS A 46 -2.33 -5.53 0.12
N GLN A 47 -2.82 -4.79 -0.85
CA GLN A 47 -2.68 -5.12 -2.26
C GLN A 47 -2.30 -3.88 -3.04
N ALA A 48 -1.39 -4.04 -4.00
CA ALA A 48 -0.98 -3.00 -4.93
C ALA A 48 -1.16 -3.48 -6.38
N GLY A 49 -1.81 -2.68 -7.22
CA GLY A 49 -2.12 -3.01 -8.62
C GLY A 49 -3.45 -3.75 -8.78
N PHE A 50 -3.81 -4.04 -10.02
CA PHE A 50 -5.09 -4.65 -10.40
C PHE A 50 -4.89 -5.93 -11.22
N GLY A 51 -5.88 -6.81 -11.16
CA GLY A 51 -5.93 -8.03 -11.99
C GLY A 51 -4.71 -8.93 -11.81
N THR A 52 -4.13 -9.41 -12.88
CA THR A 52 -2.99 -10.34 -12.87
C THR A 52 -1.66 -9.72 -12.47
N SER A 53 -1.56 -8.39 -12.47
CA SER A 53 -0.37 -7.65 -12.02
C SER A 53 -0.49 -7.17 -10.57
N ALA A 54 -1.56 -7.55 -9.88
CA ALA A 54 -1.74 -7.22 -8.47
C ALA A 54 -0.71 -7.95 -7.60
N VAL A 55 -0.06 -7.21 -6.71
CA VAL A 55 0.97 -7.70 -5.81
C VAL A 55 0.42 -7.70 -4.38
N PRO A 56 0.27 -8.86 -3.74
CA PRO A 56 -0.06 -8.93 -2.32
C PRO A 56 1.15 -8.52 -1.49
N LEU A 57 0.91 -7.75 -0.44
CA LEU A 57 1.92 -7.24 0.48
C LEU A 57 1.44 -7.45 1.91
N ASP A 58 2.35 -7.73 2.82
CA ASP A 58 2.05 -7.55 4.23
C ASP A 58 2.07 -6.06 4.62
N PRO A 59 1.55 -5.67 5.78
CA PRO A 59 1.47 -4.27 6.18
C PRO A 59 2.83 -3.56 6.24
N GLN A 60 3.89 -4.25 6.64
CA GLN A 60 5.22 -3.66 6.70
C GLN A 60 5.79 -3.43 5.31
N GLN A 61 5.66 -4.39 4.41
CA GLN A 61 6.06 -4.23 3.01
C GLN A 61 5.34 -3.05 2.35
N ALA A 62 4.04 -2.95 2.57
CA ALA A 62 3.23 -1.87 1.99
C ALA A 62 3.62 -0.49 2.52
N SER A 63 3.86 -0.36 3.83
CA SER A 63 4.28 0.90 4.44
C SER A 63 5.68 1.32 3.97
N ILE A 64 6.61 0.36 3.85
CA ILE A 64 7.95 0.61 3.32
C ILE A 64 7.90 1.01 1.84
N ALA A 65 7.09 0.33 1.03
CA ALA A 65 6.91 0.70 -0.38
C ALA A 65 6.39 2.14 -0.50
N ALA A 66 5.39 2.52 0.29
CA ALA A 66 4.87 3.88 0.31
C ALA A 66 5.92 4.90 0.77
N THR A 67 6.74 4.55 1.78
CA THR A 67 7.85 5.39 2.25
C THR A 67 8.90 5.60 1.16
N ILE A 68 9.31 4.54 0.46
CA ILE A 68 10.27 4.64 -0.66
C ILE A 68 9.75 5.56 -1.77
N ALA A 69 8.46 5.42 -2.14
CA ALA A 69 7.84 6.28 -3.14
C ALA A 69 7.76 7.75 -2.67
N GLY A 70 7.44 7.97 -1.39
CA GLY A 70 7.39 9.31 -0.80
C GLY A 70 8.75 10.01 -0.80
N VAL A 71 9.80 9.30 -0.39
CA VAL A 71 11.17 9.83 -0.43
C VAL A 71 11.62 10.10 -1.87
N ALA A 72 11.29 9.23 -2.83
CA ALA A 72 11.57 9.50 -4.24
C ALA A 72 10.87 10.77 -4.74
N ALA A 73 9.61 10.97 -4.37
CA ALA A 73 8.86 12.18 -4.71
C ALA A 73 9.52 13.43 -4.09
N SER A 74 9.92 13.37 -2.81
CA SER A 74 10.59 14.47 -2.14
C SER A 74 11.93 14.86 -2.79
N GLU A 75 12.66 13.88 -3.34
CA GLU A 75 13.91 14.05 -4.08
C GLU A 75 13.69 14.34 -5.58
N GLN A 76 12.43 14.45 -6.04
CA GLN A 76 12.06 14.66 -7.46
C GLN A 76 12.64 13.58 -8.39
N LEU A 77 12.74 12.36 -7.90
CA LEU A 77 13.30 11.26 -8.68
C LEU A 77 12.24 10.65 -9.62
N PRO A 78 12.66 10.23 -10.81
CA PRO A 78 11.75 9.60 -11.75
C PRO A 78 11.29 8.21 -11.27
N PRO A 79 10.15 7.70 -11.77
CA PRO A 79 9.65 6.37 -11.39
C PRO A 79 10.66 5.23 -11.56
N ARG A 80 11.59 5.36 -12.48
CA ARG A 80 12.69 4.41 -12.67
C ARG A 80 13.52 4.20 -11.42
N ALA A 81 13.80 5.28 -10.67
CA ALA A 81 14.54 5.18 -9.40
C ALA A 81 13.75 4.35 -8.37
N VAL A 82 12.43 4.54 -8.31
CA VAL A 82 11.54 3.77 -7.42
C VAL A 82 11.56 2.28 -7.80
N THR A 83 11.49 1.96 -9.10
CA THR A 83 11.57 0.56 -9.57
C THR A 83 12.88 -0.10 -9.13
N ILE A 84 14.00 0.59 -9.27
CA ILE A 84 15.31 0.06 -8.84
C ILE A 84 15.34 -0.14 -7.32
N ALA A 85 14.82 0.81 -6.55
CA ALA A 85 14.74 0.70 -5.09
C ALA A 85 13.87 -0.48 -4.65
N TYR A 86 12.72 -0.70 -5.27
CA TYR A 86 11.83 -1.83 -4.94
C TYR A 86 12.48 -3.18 -5.26
N ALA A 87 13.08 -3.33 -6.44
CA ALA A 87 13.78 -4.55 -6.79
C ALA A 87 14.92 -4.84 -5.80
N THR A 88 15.65 -3.78 -5.40
CA THR A 88 16.71 -3.90 -4.39
C THR A 88 16.15 -4.31 -3.03
N ALA A 89 15.17 -3.58 -2.50
CA ALA A 89 14.58 -3.87 -1.20
C ALA A 89 13.99 -5.29 -1.13
N MET A 90 13.37 -5.74 -2.22
CA MET A 90 12.84 -7.12 -2.30
C MET A 90 13.96 -8.17 -2.28
N GLN A 91 15.09 -7.92 -2.90
CA GLN A 91 16.21 -8.85 -2.87
C GLN A 91 16.89 -8.87 -1.51
N GLU A 92 17.15 -7.70 -0.95
CA GLU A 92 17.94 -7.55 0.28
C GLU A 92 17.20 -8.01 1.55
N SER A 93 15.94 -7.64 1.69
CA SER A 93 15.18 -7.86 2.93
C SER A 93 13.76 -8.40 2.72
N LYS A 94 13.36 -8.70 1.49
CA LYS A 94 11.94 -8.88 1.11
C LYS A 94 11.09 -7.66 1.48
N MET A 95 11.69 -6.48 1.39
CA MET A 95 11.06 -5.20 1.74
C MET A 95 10.63 -5.13 3.22
N HIS A 96 11.42 -5.72 4.13
CA HIS A 96 11.25 -5.62 5.57
C HIS A 96 12.37 -4.80 6.20
N ASN A 97 12.07 -4.13 7.30
CA ASN A 97 13.07 -3.40 8.06
C ASN A 97 13.73 -4.32 9.09
N LEU A 98 14.78 -5.02 8.65
CA LEU A 98 15.45 -6.03 9.46
C LEU A 98 16.53 -5.40 10.35
N ASN A 99 16.56 -5.76 11.63
CA ASN A 99 17.60 -5.36 12.58
C ASN A 99 18.80 -6.31 12.58
N TYR A 100 18.91 -7.18 11.59
CA TYR A 100 19.97 -8.17 11.39
C TYR A 100 20.23 -8.37 9.90
N GLY A 101 21.40 -8.93 9.57
CA GLY A 101 21.78 -9.29 8.21
C GLY A 101 23.15 -9.94 8.18
N ASP A 102 23.75 -10.02 6.99
CA ASP A 102 25.14 -10.47 6.85
C ASP A 102 26.08 -9.43 7.47
N ARG A 103 26.97 -9.89 8.34
CA ARG A 103 27.89 -9.05 9.12
C ARG A 103 27.11 -8.01 9.95
N ASP A 104 27.28 -6.71 9.64
CA ASP A 104 26.62 -5.60 10.30
C ASP A 104 25.52 -4.94 9.45
N SER A 105 24.99 -5.66 8.44
CA SER A 105 23.91 -5.17 7.57
C SER A 105 22.60 -5.07 8.33
N VAL A 106 21.87 -3.97 8.13
CA VAL A 106 20.54 -3.75 8.73
C VAL A 106 19.63 -2.96 7.78
N GLY A 107 18.35 -2.95 8.13
CA GLY A 107 17.33 -2.14 7.45
C GLY A 107 16.82 -2.73 6.14
N VAL A 108 16.04 -1.92 5.46
CA VAL A 108 15.35 -2.30 4.20
C VAL A 108 16.30 -2.68 3.08
N PHE A 109 17.44 -1.98 2.99
CA PHE A 109 18.42 -2.16 1.92
C PHE A 109 19.67 -2.94 2.37
N GLN A 110 19.67 -3.53 3.58
CA GLN A 110 20.80 -4.25 4.14
C GLN A 110 22.11 -3.46 4.04
N GLN A 111 22.02 -2.17 4.37
CA GLN A 111 23.15 -1.25 4.38
C GLN A 111 24.03 -1.48 5.61
N ARG A 112 25.34 -1.25 5.47
CA ARG A 112 26.30 -1.57 6.51
C ARG A 112 26.90 -0.32 7.16
N PRO A 113 26.79 -0.17 8.49
CA PRO A 113 27.46 0.89 9.24
C PRO A 113 28.97 0.94 8.97
N SER A 114 29.63 -0.22 8.94
CA SER A 114 31.05 -0.33 8.67
C SER A 114 31.49 0.16 7.26
N GLU A 115 30.53 0.28 6.34
CA GLU A 115 30.77 0.80 4.99
C GLU A 115 30.37 2.27 4.82
N GLY A 116 30.04 2.94 5.92
CA GLY A 116 29.77 4.38 5.92
C GLY A 116 28.37 4.77 5.46
N TRP A 117 27.41 3.83 5.44
CA TRP A 117 26.03 4.14 5.09
C TRP A 117 25.31 4.97 6.15
N GLY A 118 25.68 4.81 7.42
CA GLY A 118 25.11 5.50 8.58
C GLY A 118 25.31 4.68 9.84
N THR A 119 24.77 5.11 10.94
CA THR A 119 24.70 4.30 12.17
C THR A 119 23.60 3.24 12.04
N THR A 120 23.65 2.17 12.83
CA THR A 120 22.61 1.13 12.89
C THR A 120 21.22 1.75 13.08
N SER A 121 21.06 2.63 14.06
CA SER A 121 19.78 3.29 14.34
C SER A 121 19.26 4.14 13.17
N GLN A 122 20.15 4.77 12.40
CA GLN A 122 19.77 5.52 11.21
C GLN A 122 19.34 4.59 10.06
N LEU A 123 20.03 3.46 9.89
CA LEU A 123 19.74 2.49 8.82
C LEU A 123 18.48 1.67 9.10
N GLU A 124 18.08 1.56 10.37
CA GLU A 124 16.80 1.01 10.80
C GLU A 124 15.62 2.01 10.65
N ASP A 125 15.88 3.26 10.30
CA ASP A 125 14.86 4.21 9.84
C ASP A 125 14.67 4.07 8.32
N PRO A 126 13.51 3.56 7.84
CA PRO A 126 13.27 3.39 6.40
C PRO A 126 13.37 4.67 5.58
N VAL A 127 13.05 5.82 6.16
CA VAL A 127 13.16 7.12 5.50
C VAL A 127 14.64 7.44 5.27
N TYR A 128 15.46 7.39 6.32
CA TYR A 128 16.90 7.64 6.22
C TYR A 128 17.60 6.66 5.27
N ALA A 129 17.34 5.34 5.43
CA ALA A 129 17.91 4.29 4.60
C ALA A 129 17.60 4.52 3.11
N THR A 130 16.36 4.96 2.82
CA THR A 130 15.93 5.27 1.46
C THR A 130 16.64 6.50 0.89
N TYR A 131 16.78 7.58 1.66
CA TYR A 131 17.57 8.75 1.25
C TYR A 131 19.04 8.35 0.91
N LYS A 132 19.64 7.51 1.74
CA LYS A 132 21.00 7.02 1.48
C LYS A 132 21.07 6.18 0.21
N PHE A 133 20.08 5.31 -0.02
CA PHE A 133 20.00 4.52 -1.23
C PHE A 133 19.90 5.41 -2.47
N PHE A 134 18.98 6.35 -2.51
CA PHE A 134 18.80 7.26 -3.64
C PHE A 134 20.01 8.18 -3.84
N GLY A 135 20.61 8.66 -2.76
CA GLY A 135 21.86 9.43 -2.83
C GLY A 135 23.04 8.64 -3.44
N ALA A 136 23.06 7.31 -3.28
CA ALA A 136 24.04 6.46 -3.97
C ALA A 136 23.62 6.19 -5.42
N LEU A 137 22.33 5.89 -5.68
CA LEU A 137 21.80 5.60 -7.00
C LEU A 137 22.01 6.76 -7.98
N THR A 138 21.74 7.99 -7.54
CA THR A 138 21.87 9.19 -8.39
C THR A 138 23.30 9.49 -8.80
N ARG A 139 24.29 8.91 -8.14
CA ARG A 139 25.71 8.97 -8.53
C ARG A 139 26.10 7.91 -9.56
N VAL A 140 25.24 6.91 -9.79
CA VAL A 140 25.49 5.88 -10.81
C VAL A 140 25.20 6.49 -12.18
N ARG A 141 26.24 6.68 -12.97
CA ARG A 141 26.10 7.29 -14.29
C ARG A 141 25.24 6.39 -15.21
N GLY A 142 24.20 6.96 -15.78
CA GLY A 142 23.31 6.27 -16.71
C GLY A 142 22.33 5.29 -16.06
N TYR A 143 22.04 5.40 -14.76
CA TYR A 143 21.14 4.49 -14.06
C TYR A 143 19.72 4.45 -14.65
N LEU A 144 19.32 5.49 -15.35
CA LEU A 144 18.00 5.58 -15.98
C LEU A 144 17.83 4.60 -17.15
N GLU A 145 18.92 4.37 -17.89
CA GLU A 145 18.97 3.51 -19.08
C GLU A 145 19.50 2.10 -18.76
N MET A 146 20.15 1.92 -17.61
CA MET A 146 20.66 0.62 -17.18
C MET A 146 19.51 -0.38 -16.93
N PRO A 147 19.73 -1.69 -17.14
CA PRO A 147 18.90 -2.73 -16.55
C PRO A 147 18.77 -2.55 -15.03
N VAL A 148 17.57 -2.82 -14.48
CA VAL A 148 17.28 -2.62 -13.03
C VAL A 148 18.29 -3.35 -12.17
N ASN A 149 18.55 -4.61 -12.49
CA ASN A 149 19.49 -5.44 -11.77
C ASN A 149 20.93 -4.89 -11.79
N GLN A 150 21.37 -4.31 -12.90
CA GLN A 150 22.70 -3.72 -13.00
C GLN A 150 22.82 -2.44 -12.15
N ALA A 151 21.81 -1.59 -12.18
CA ALA A 151 21.78 -0.39 -11.34
C ALA A 151 21.76 -0.75 -9.84
N ALA A 152 20.91 -1.71 -9.44
CA ALA A 152 20.82 -2.23 -8.07
C ALA A 152 22.18 -2.81 -7.63
N GLN A 153 22.78 -3.68 -8.43
CA GLN A 153 24.09 -4.27 -8.17
C GLN A 153 25.18 -3.20 -7.97
N THR A 154 25.18 -2.16 -8.80
CA THR A 154 26.17 -1.09 -8.72
C THR A 154 26.06 -0.32 -7.40
N VAL A 155 24.84 -0.02 -6.95
CA VAL A 155 24.59 0.65 -5.66
C VAL A 155 25.02 -0.22 -4.49
N GLN A 156 24.58 -1.49 -4.50
CA GLN A 156 24.80 -2.45 -3.41
C GLN A 156 26.21 -3.06 -3.41
N ARG A 157 26.98 -2.86 -4.49
CA ARG A 157 28.31 -3.48 -4.69
C ARG A 157 28.28 -5.00 -4.51
N SER A 158 27.16 -5.63 -4.89
CA SER A 158 26.98 -7.07 -4.75
C SER A 158 27.76 -7.83 -5.82
N ALA A 159 28.14 -9.08 -5.50
CA ALA A 159 28.92 -9.93 -6.44
C ALA A 159 28.06 -10.45 -7.60
N ASP A 160 26.74 -10.67 -7.36
CA ASP A 160 25.81 -11.19 -8.36
C ASP A 160 24.58 -10.27 -8.50
N GLY A 161 24.49 -9.59 -9.64
CA GLY A 161 23.34 -8.74 -9.98
C GLY A 161 22.12 -9.52 -10.51
N SER A 162 22.29 -10.77 -10.93
CA SER A 162 21.18 -11.55 -11.53
C SER A 162 20.02 -11.77 -10.57
N ALA A 163 20.32 -11.83 -9.27
CA ALA A 163 19.33 -12.02 -8.20
C ALA A 163 18.24 -10.92 -8.14
N TYR A 164 18.53 -9.71 -8.61
CA TYR A 164 17.57 -8.61 -8.63
C TYR A 164 16.57 -8.72 -9.78
N SER A 165 16.92 -9.37 -10.89
CA SER A 165 16.10 -9.45 -12.11
C SER A 165 14.74 -10.13 -11.87
N GLN A 166 14.66 -11.08 -10.96
CA GLN A 166 13.43 -11.79 -10.63
C GLN A 166 12.33 -10.85 -10.10
N TYR A 167 12.69 -9.66 -9.64
CA TYR A 167 11.76 -8.68 -9.07
C TYR A 167 11.36 -7.57 -10.04
N ASP A 168 11.89 -7.50 -11.26
CA ASP A 168 11.68 -6.40 -12.19
C ASP A 168 10.19 -6.13 -12.49
N LEU A 169 9.44 -7.17 -12.82
CA LEU A 169 8.00 -7.05 -13.13
C LEU A 169 7.20 -6.59 -11.91
N MET A 170 7.47 -7.20 -10.75
CA MET A 170 6.81 -6.83 -9.51
C MET A 170 7.17 -5.38 -9.11
N ALA A 171 8.44 -5.01 -9.15
CA ALA A 171 8.90 -3.66 -8.85
C ALA A 171 8.26 -2.61 -9.78
N THR A 172 8.09 -2.94 -11.07
CA THR A 172 7.40 -2.07 -12.03
C THR A 172 5.92 -1.89 -11.67
N SER A 173 5.22 -2.98 -11.31
CA SER A 173 3.82 -2.93 -10.87
C SER A 173 3.65 -2.10 -9.60
N LEU A 174 4.52 -2.32 -8.61
CA LEU A 174 4.53 -1.54 -7.37
C LEU A 174 4.82 -0.06 -7.65
N THR A 175 5.77 0.25 -8.54
CA THR A 175 6.08 1.63 -8.92
C THR A 175 4.85 2.34 -9.46
N SER A 176 4.14 1.73 -10.41
CA SER A 176 2.93 2.33 -10.98
C SER A 176 1.85 2.59 -9.92
N ALA A 177 1.69 1.68 -8.98
CA ALA A 177 0.69 1.81 -7.91
C ALA A 177 1.08 2.89 -6.88
N PHE A 178 2.31 2.84 -6.35
CA PHE A 178 2.72 3.69 -5.23
C PHE A 178 3.17 5.09 -5.63
N THR A 179 3.52 5.33 -6.91
CA THR A 179 3.79 6.69 -7.41
C THR A 179 2.51 7.40 -7.89
N GLY A 180 1.35 6.78 -7.76
CA GLY A 180 0.06 7.37 -8.15
C GLY A 180 -0.22 7.36 -9.64
N GLN A 181 0.63 6.72 -10.46
CA GLN A 181 0.38 6.55 -11.91
C GLN A 181 -0.86 5.69 -12.17
N SER A 182 -1.14 4.74 -11.27
CA SER A 182 -2.39 3.98 -11.26
C SER A 182 -3.26 4.49 -10.11
N PRO A 183 -4.32 5.27 -10.40
CA PRO A 183 -5.24 5.77 -9.38
C PRO A 183 -5.86 4.64 -8.54
N HIS A 184 -6.11 4.88 -7.24
CA HIS A 184 -6.74 3.95 -6.29
C HIS A 184 -6.22 2.49 -6.33
N ALA A 185 -4.96 2.30 -6.74
CA ALA A 185 -4.36 0.98 -6.94
C ALA A 185 -3.77 0.34 -5.68
N VAL A 186 -3.72 1.05 -4.56
CA VAL A 186 -3.20 0.53 -3.28
C VAL A 186 -4.29 0.57 -2.24
N TRP A 187 -4.55 -0.56 -1.60
CA TRP A 187 -5.47 -0.64 -0.47
C TRP A 187 -5.01 -1.67 0.54
N CYS A 188 -5.42 -1.47 1.80
CA CYS A 188 -5.08 -2.35 2.90
C CYS A 188 -6.34 -2.75 3.67
N TRP A 189 -6.25 -3.81 4.44
CA TRP A 189 -7.27 -4.21 5.40
C TRP A 189 -6.59 -4.54 6.74
N PRO A 190 -7.18 -4.10 7.85
CA PRO A 190 -6.66 -4.42 9.16
C PRO A 190 -6.87 -5.91 9.48
N GLY A 191 -6.01 -6.44 10.34
CA GLY A 191 -6.21 -7.77 10.92
C GLY A 191 -7.36 -7.78 11.94
N PRO A 192 -7.66 -8.96 12.49
CA PRO A 192 -8.63 -9.10 13.56
C PRO A 192 -8.14 -8.39 14.82
N GLY A 193 -9.07 -7.80 15.57
CA GLY A 193 -8.80 -7.14 16.85
C GLY A 193 -9.12 -5.64 16.86
N PRO A 194 -8.91 -5.00 18.02
CA PRO A 194 -9.15 -3.57 18.17
C PRO A 194 -8.17 -2.76 17.32
N GLN A 195 -8.70 -1.76 16.62
CA GLN A 195 -7.87 -0.83 15.87
C GLN A 195 -7.23 0.20 16.81
N PRO A 196 -6.01 0.70 16.51
CA PRO A 196 -5.38 1.76 17.25
C PRO A 196 -6.26 3.02 17.30
N GLN A 197 -6.10 3.81 18.36
CA GLN A 197 -6.77 5.12 18.41
C GLN A 197 -6.15 6.07 17.40
N PRO A 198 -6.96 6.93 16.75
CA PRO A 198 -6.48 7.88 15.77
C PRO A 198 -5.39 8.83 16.33
N ASN A 199 -4.25 8.88 15.67
CA ASN A 199 -3.16 9.79 15.99
C ASN A 199 -2.77 10.66 14.78
N LEU A 200 -3.66 11.57 14.43
CA LEU A 200 -3.48 12.44 13.26
C LEU A 200 -2.26 13.38 13.37
N GLY A 201 -1.78 13.67 14.59
CA GLY A 201 -0.53 14.42 14.77
C GLY A 201 0.69 13.61 14.31
N ALA A 202 0.75 12.34 14.68
CA ALA A 202 1.82 11.44 14.25
C ALA A 202 1.75 11.18 12.73
N VAL A 203 0.54 11.07 12.14
CA VAL A 203 0.36 10.99 10.67
C VAL A 203 1.05 12.15 9.99
N GLY A 204 0.77 13.38 10.43
CA GLY A 204 1.36 14.58 9.83
C GLY A 204 2.89 14.59 9.91
N THR A 205 3.45 14.21 11.05
CA THR A 205 4.91 14.13 11.23
C THR A 205 5.54 13.06 10.33
N ALA A 206 4.96 11.86 10.27
CA ALA A 206 5.50 10.77 9.47
C ALA A 206 5.34 10.99 7.96
N LEU A 207 4.21 11.58 7.55
CA LEU A 207 3.99 11.97 6.16
C LEU A 207 4.99 13.06 5.73
N ALA A 208 5.22 14.07 6.58
CA ALA A 208 6.22 15.09 6.34
C ALA A 208 7.64 14.52 6.31
N ALA A 209 7.96 13.48 7.06
CA ALA A 209 9.26 12.80 6.99
C ALA A 209 9.46 12.11 5.64
N SER A 210 8.42 11.47 5.09
CA SER A 210 8.49 10.76 3.81
C SER A 210 8.47 11.71 2.59
N TYR A 211 7.62 12.76 2.63
CA TYR A 211 7.40 13.69 1.51
C TYR A 211 7.98 15.08 1.76
N GLY A 212 8.43 15.36 2.99
CA GLY A 212 8.97 16.65 3.39
C GLY A 212 10.39 16.84 2.92
N ALA A 213 10.85 18.10 3.02
CA ALA A 213 12.01 18.62 2.39
C ALA A 213 13.27 17.77 2.55
N PRO A 214 13.96 17.52 1.44
CA PRO A 214 15.36 17.14 1.45
C PRO A 214 16.23 18.23 2.06
N ALA A 215 17.46 17.88 2.43
CA ALA A 215 18.47 18.77 2.95
C ALA A 215 18.80 20.01 2.06
N ALA A 216 18.16 20.14 0.91
CA ALA A 216 18.35 21.22 -0.06
C ALA A 216 17.36 22.40 0.05
N GLY A 217 16.52 22.45 1.08
CA GLY A 217 15.73 23.66 1.40
C GLY A 217 14.57 23.97 0.47
N ARG A 218 14.13 23.04 -0.38
CA ARG A 218 12.91 23.17 -1.18
C ARG A 218 11.90 22.10 -0.78
N PRO A 219 10.75 22.48 -0.17
CA PRO A 219 9.64 21.56 -0.09
C PRO A 219 9.14 21.29 -1.52
N VAL A 220 9.34 20.08 -2.01
CA VAL A 220 8.92 19.66 -3.35
C VAL A 220 7.43 19.45 -3.39
N THR A 221 6.87 19.02 -2.27
CA THR A 221 5.45 18.84 -2.09
C THR A 221 4.98 19.92 -1.12
N SER A 222 4.09 20.79 -1.55
CA SER A 222 3.40 21.73 -0.65
C SER A 222 2.36 20.93 0.15
N LEU A 223 2.83 20.12 1.08
CA LEU A 223 1.96 19.47 2.06
C LEU A 223 1.40 20.55 2.98
N ILE A 224 0.17 20.95 2.74
CA ILE A 224 -0.56 21.81 3.66
C ILE A 224 -1.47 20.89 4.46
N MET A 225 -1.17 20.74 5.74
CA MET A 225 -1.99 19.99 6.67
C MET A 225 -2.81 20.95 7.52
N SER A 226 -4.13 20.85 7.45
CA SER A 226 -5.02 21.63 8.28
C SER A 226 -5.89 20.72 9.15
N ARG A 227 -5.88 20.96 10.45
CA ARG A 227 -6.71 20.29 11.43
C ARG A 227 -7.64 21.32 12.08
N SER A 228 -8.93 21.08 12.01
CA SER A 228 -9.87 21.86 12.83
C SER A 228 -9.75 21.43 14.30
N ALA A 229 -9.67 22.39 15.22
CA ALA A 229 -9.57 22.12 16.66
C ALA A 229 -10.72 21.30 17.25
N LYS A 230 -11.85 21.20 16.53
CA LYS A 230 -13.06 20.45 16.92
C LYS A 230 -13.30 19.22 16.05
N SER A 231 -12.46 18.96 15.05
CA SER A 231 -12.66 17.88 14.08
C SER A 231 -11.63 16.77 14.29
N THR A 232 -12.08 15.54 14.16
CA THR A 232 -11.22 14.35 14.02
C THR A 232 -10.66 14.20 12.60
N THR A 233 -10.90 15.19 11.71
CA THR A 233 -10.47 15.18 10.31
C THR A 233 -9.15 15.89 10.14
N LEU A 234 -8.28 15.33 9.33
CA LEU A 234 -7.09 15.97 8.79
C LEU A 234 -7.28 16.19 7.27
N ASP A 235 -7.12 17.43 6.81
CA ASP A 235 -7.08 17.77 5.39
C ASP A 235 -5.61 17.88 4.96
N VAL A 236 -5.21 17.02 4.02
CA VAL A 236 -3.87 16.98 3.43
C VAL A 236 -3.96 17.47 2.00
N ARG A 237 -3.40 18.64 1.72
CA ARG A 237 -3.38 19.25 0.38
C ARG A 237 -2.03 19.04 -0.26
N VAL A 238 -2.05 18.46 -1.46
CA VAL A 238 -0.88 18.15 -2.26
C VAL A 238 -1.13 18.52 -3.71
N GLN A 239 -0.10 18.48 -4.54
CA GLN A 239 -0.29 18.62 -5.97
C GLN A 239 -1.11 17.43 -6.52
N PRO A 240 -2.06 17.65 -7.44
CA PRO A 240 -2.92 16.57 -7.96
C PRO A 240 -2.15 15.36 -8.51
N ALA A 241 -0.98 15.59 -9.12
CA ALA A 241 -0.13 14.52 -9.65
C ALA A 241 0.42 13.57 -8.56
N GLU A 242 0.52 14.03 -7.32
CA GLU A 242 1.07 13.27 -6.19
C GLU A 242 -0.02 12.71 -5.27
N ALA A 243 -1.25 13.15 -5.44
CA ALA A 243 -2.30 12.91 -4.47
C ALA A 243 -2.63 11.41 -4.30
N TRP A 244 -2.61 10.61 -5.36
CA TRP A 244 -2.80 9.17 -5.25
C TRP A 244 -1.63 8.46 -4.57
N ALA A 245 -0.40 8.96 -4.71
CA ALA A 245 0.75 8.44 -3.98
C ALA A 245 0.62 8.71 -2.48
N VAL A 246 0.21 9.94 -2.11
CA VAL A 246 -0.05 10.32 -0.71
C VAL A 246 -1.25 9.55 -0.14
N ALA A 247 -2.33 9.38 -0.90
CA ALA A 247 -3.48 8.57 -0.48
C ALA A 247 -3.06 7.09 -0.24
N SER A 248 -2.19 6.54 -1.09
CA SER A 248 -1.60 5.20 -0.89
C SER A 248 -0.76 5.13 0.39
N TRP A 249 0.03 6.16 0.67
CA TRP A 249 0.81 6.25 1.91
C TRP A 249 -0.11 6.24 3.14
N LEU A 250 -1.18 7.03 3.14
CA LEU A 250 -2.14 7.10 4.24
C LEU A 250 -2.81 5.76 4.50
N VAL A 251 -3.28 5.09 3.45
CA VAL A 251 -3.93 3.77 3.56
C VAL A 251 -2.97 2.70 4.10
N THR A 252 -1.72 2.68 3.63
CA THR A 252 -0.73 1.68 4.09
C THR A 252 -0.26 1.92 5.53
N HIS A 253 -0.36 3.14 6.03
CA HIS A 253 -0.03 3.50 7.40
C HIS A 253 -1.26 3.55 8.33
N ALA A 254 -2.45 3.25 7.80
CA ALA A 254 -3.70 3.36 8.54
C ALA A 254 -3.70 2.53 9.83
N ASN A 255 -3.22 1.30 9.77
CA ASN A 255 -3.15 0.44 10.96
C ASN A 255 -2.16 0.95 12.02
N ALA A 256 -1.11 1.66 11.64
CA ALA A 256 -0.12 2.19 12.59
C ALA A 256 -0.64 3.44 13.32
N TYR A 257 -1.44 4.25 12.63
CA TYR A 257 -1.88 5.55 13.15
C TYR A 257 -3.38 5.63 13.46
N GLY A 258 -4.12 4.54 13.31
CA GLY A 258 -5.56 4.49 13.58
C GLY A 258 -6.39 5.29 12.57
N ILE A 259 -5.97 5.39 11.31
CA ILE A 259 -6.75 6.04 10.25
C ILE A 259 -7.92 5.13 9.92
N SER A 260 -9.15 5.63 10.06
CA SER A 260 -10.37 4.87 9.81
C SER A 260 -10.83 4.94 8.36
N ASP A 261 -10.57 6.04 7.69
CA ASP A 261 -10.98 6.27 6.30
C ASP A 261 -10.09 7.31 5.60
N VAL A 262 -10.05 7.24 4.27
CA VAL A 262 -9.35 8.19 3.39
C VAL A 262 -10.22 8.48 2.18
N HIS A 263 -10.44 9.76 1.86
CA HIS A 263 -11.24 10.23 0.73
C HIS A 263 -10.40 11.02 -0.25
N TYR A 264 -10.41 10.61 -1.52
CA TYR A 264 -9.75 11.35 -2.60
C TYR A 264 -10.30 10.97 -3.97
N GLY A 265 -10.38 11.95 -4.89
CA GLY A 265 -10.65 11.73 -6.31
C GLY A 265 -12.01 11.08 -6.61
N GLY A 266 -13.03 11.30 -5.77
CA GLY A 266 -14.34 10.66 -5.89
C GLY A 266 -14.40 9.23 -5.37
N TYR A 267 -13.36 8.80 -4.65
CA TYR A 267 -13.28 7.49 -4.01
C TYR A 267 -13.05 7.63 -2.51
N GLN A 268 -13.49 6.61 -1.79
CA GLN A 268 -13.22 6.42 -0.37
C GLN A 268 -12.62 5.03 -0.12
N TRP A 269 -11.70 4.97 0.81
CA TRP A 269 -11.25 3.74 1.42
C TRP A 269 -11.61 3.79 2.90
N THR A 270 -12.10 2.69 3.47
CA THR A 270 -12.40 2.59 4.91
C THR A 270 -11.77 1.34 5.49
N ALA A 271 -11.19 1.42 6.69
CA ALA A 271 -10.55 0.29 7.34
C ALA A 271 -11.50 -0.92 7.52
N PRO A 272 -12.77 -0.76 7.96
CA PRO A 272 -13.69 -1.89 8.10
C PRO A 272 -14.04 -2.59 6.77
N ALA A 273 -13.99 -1.87 5.65
CA ALA A 273 -14.26 -2.41 4.32
C ALA A 273 -12.98 -2.55 3.47
N GLY A 274 -11.80 -2.49 4.09
CA GLY A 274 -10.51 -2.42 3.41
C GLY A 274 -10.27 -3.54 2.38
N MET A 275 -10.77 -4.75 2.63
CA MET A 275 -10.69 -5.86 1.66
C MET A 275 -11.41 -5.60 0.33
N LYS A 276 -12.37 -4.67 0.30
CA LYS A 276 -13.07 -4.27 -0.93
C LYS A 276 -12.29 -3.24 -1.75
N GLY A 277 -11.18 -2.74 -1.20
CA GLY A 277 -10.42 -1.67 -1.80
C GLY A 277 -11.16 -0.33 -1.78
N TRP A 278 -10.78 0.55 -2.67
CA TRP A 278 -11.42 1.84 -2.86
C TRP A 278 -12.80 1.70 -3.47
N GLN A 279 -13.78 2.40 -2.89
CA GLN A 279 -15.15 2.41 -3.34
C GLN A 279 -15.54 3.83 -3.81
N PRO A 280 -16.49 3.98 -4.74
CA PRO A 280 -17.02 5.31 -5.09
C PRO A 280 -17.51 6.04 -3.83
N ASP A 281 -17.09 7.29 -3.67
CA ASP A 281 -17.53 8.14 -2.57
C ASP A 281 -18.87 8.79 -2.96
N THR A 282 -19.93 8.40 -2.26
CA THR A 282 -21.30 8.93 -2.44
C THR A 282 -21.62 10.09 -1.50
N GLY A 283 -20.65 10.50 -0.66
CA GLY A 283 -20.81 11.60 0.30
C GLY A 283 -20.65 12.99 -0.31
N THR A 284 -21.05 14.01 0.44
CA THR A 284 -20.90 15.41 0.02
C THR A 284 -19.44 15.91 -0.07
N ALA A 285 -18.51 15.17 0.52
CA ALA A 285 -17.07 15.45 0.43
C ALA A 285 -16.46 15.14 -0.95
N SER A 286 -17.17 14.33 -1.76
CA SER A 286 -16.70 13.77 -3.03
C SER A 286 -16.37 14.81 -4.11
N THR A 287 -17.13 15.91 -4.19
CA THR A 287 -17.03 16.84 -5.33
C THR A 287 -15.92 17.88 -5.19
N ALA A 288 -15.51 18.23 -3.98
CA ALA A 288 -14.46 19.23 -3.75
C ALA A 288 -13.05 18.65 -3.86
N SER A 289 -12.88 17.34 -3.64
CA SER A 289 -11.59 16.66 -3.54
C SER A 289 -10.91 16.38 -4.88
N ALA A 290 -11.70 16.11 -5.94
CA ALA A 290 -11.17 15.60 -7.20
C ALA A 290 -10.28 16.58 -7.99
N THR A 291 -10.49 17.89 -7.82
CA THR A 291 -9.77 18.96 -8.55
C THR A 291 -8.77 19.75 -7.69
N SER A 292 -8.84 19.62 -6.36
CA SER A 292 -8.09 20.47 -5.44
C SER A 292 -6.82 19.83 -4.87
N GLY A 293 -6.55 18.54 -5.13
CA GLY A 293 -5.47 17.80 -4.46
C GLY A 293 -5.68 17.65 -2.94
N SER A 294 -6.92 17.83 -2.46
CA SER A 294 -7.29 17.71 -1.05
C SER A 294 -7.65 16.26 -0.73
N ILE A 295 -6.98 15.67 0.26
CA ILE A 295 -7.21 14.34 0.78
C ILE A 295 -7.74 14.50 2.20
N LEU A 296 -8.94 13.96 2.46
CA LEU A 296 -9.55 13.98 3.78
C LEU A 296 -9.35 12.62 4.46
N LEU A 297 -9.04 12.62 5.74
CA LEU A 297 -8.92 11.40 6.55
C LEU A 297 -9.45 11.63 7.97
N HIS A 298 -9.93 10.53 8.57
CA HIS A 298 -10.41 10.45 9.95
C HIS A 298 -9.69 9.38 10.73
#